data_8c090719d44b1af87ffc77b77e55406d
#
_entry.id   8c090719d44b1af87ffc77b77e55406d
#
_cell.length_a   1.000
_cell.length_b   1.000
_cell.length_c   1.000
_cell.angle_alpha   90.00
_cell.angle_beta   90.00
_cell.angle_gamma   90.00
#
_symmetry.space_group_name_H-M   'P 1'
#
loop_
_entity.id
_entity.type
_entity.pdbx_description
1 polymer ?
#
loop_
_entity_poly.entity_id
_entity_poly.type
_entity_poly.pdbx_seq_one_letter_code
_entity_poly.pdbx_strand_id
1 'polypeptide(L)'
;MVGLFALAGASAASNGLDTVTITGSTTVMPLVESCAEEFNMIQKNVMVTVSGVGGSGVGIKNVASGFSDIGMSSREVRADEIELYGDNFSEYLIGYDAICIAVSGSIYEGGVTNLTREQLRGIYDGKVTNWRELGGPDREICAVARMVGSGTGDLFNEMVMGNLKTETLGADTYAQNNAEMKTAITKSDKAIGYLGFNYVQDGPLRAVAYEGIFPTAESIRDGTYPLTRPLYVMTWNEPDEGERAFIDFLLGEVGQFLVEEIGFLPAAALSSG
;
A
#
# COMPACT_ATOMS: atom_id res chain seq x y z
N MET A 1 59.65 -12.95 -33.78
CA MET A 1 58.27 -13.53 -33.67
C MET A 1 57.92 -13.62 -32.20
N VAL A 2 57.14 -12.65 -31.71
CA VAL A 2 56.67 -12.61 -30.29
C VAL A 2 55.22 -13.01 -30.31
N GLY A 3 54.93 -14.19 -29.75
CA GLY A 3 53.57 -14.70 -29.66
C GLY A 3 52.78 -13.99 -28.56
N LEU A 4 51.69 -13.35 -28.97
CA LEU A 4 50.73 -12.72 -28.07
C LEU A 4 49.77 -13.80 -27.57
N PHE A 5 49.90 -14.21 -26.30
CA PHE A 5 48.91 -15.06 -25.63
C PHE A 5 47.75 -14.17 -25.16
N ALA A 6 46.59 -14.31 -25.83
CA ALA A 6 45.34 -13.74 -25.31
C ALA A 6 44.85 -14.60 -24.13
N LEU A 7 44.87 -14.04 -22.91
CA LEU A 7 44.13 -14.60 -21.77
C LEU A 7 42.65 -14.34 -22.01
N ALA A 8 41.92 -15.39 -22.34
CA ALA A 8 40.48 -15.39 -22.22
C ALA A 8 40.13 -15.38 -20.72
N GLY A 9 39.64 -14.24 -20.24
CA GLY A 9 39.09 -14.15 -18.90
C GLY A 9 37.80 -14.97 -18.81
N ALA A 10 37.88 -16.14 -18.18
CA ALA A 10 36.68 -16.86 -17.77
C ALA A 10 36.01 -16.03 -16.67
N SER A 11 34.85 -15.47 -16.97
CA SER A 11 33.93 -14.93 -15.96
C SER A 11 33.57 -16.09 -15.04
N ALA A 12 34.02 -16.04 -13.80
CA ALA A 12 33.59 -16.98 -12.77
C ALA A 12 32.08 -16.76 -12.54
N ALA A 13 31.28 -17.73 -12.98
CA ALA A 13 29.87 -17.79 -12.55
C ALA A 13 29.87 -17.87 -11.02
N SER A 14 29.31 -16.87 -10.36
CA SER A 14 29.07 -16.91 -8.91
C SER A 14 28.05 -18.04 -8.67
N ASN A 15 28.49 -19.12 -8.01
CA ASN A 15 27.61 -20.20 -7.54
C ASN A 15 26.81 -19.75 -6.31
N GLY A 16 26.48 -18.49 -6.18
CA GLY A 16 25.60 -17.95 -5.14
C GLY A 16 24.17 -17.84 -5.66
N LEU A 17 23.21 -18.15 -4.82
CA LEU A 17 21.81 -17.86 -5.06
C LEU A 17 21.66 -16.33 -5.20
N ASP A 18 21.12 -15.85 -6.31
CA ASP A 18 20.83 -14.44 -6.50
C ASP A 18 19.73 -14.03 -5.50
N THR A 19 19.90 -12.90 -4.83
CA THR A 19 18.94 -12.46 -3.80
C THR A 19 18.33 -11.14 -4.22
N VAL A 20 17.00 -11.09 -4.30
CA VAL A 20 16.22 -9.89 -4.54
C VAL A 20 15.57 -9.46 -3.24
N THR A 21 15.89 -8.26 -2.77
CA THR A 21 15.36 -7.67 -1.54
C THR A 21 14.26 -6.66 -1.86
N ILE A 22 13.11 -6.76 -1.19
CA ILE A 22 11.95 -5.93 -1.45
C ILE A 22 11.53 -5.23 -0.18
N THR A 23 11.35 -3.89 -0.24
CA THR A 23 10.90 -3.10 0.92
C THR A 23 9.82 -2.10 0.55
N GLY A 24 9.04 -1.63 1.54
CA GLY A 24 8.15 -0.47 1.33
C GLY A 24 6.73 -0.64 1.86
N SER A 25 5.75 -0.48 0.98
CA SER A 25 4.34 -0.38 1.32
C SER A 25 3.80 -1.57 2.10
N THR A 26 3.29 -1.31 3.31
CA THR A 26 2.60 -2.32 4.14
C THR A 26 1.23 -2.72 3.59
N THR A 27 0.70 -1.99 2.62
CA THR A 27 -0.50 -2.37 1.88
C THR A 27 -0.18 -3.44 0.85
N VAL A 28 0.90 -3.24 0.09
CA VAL A 28 1.35 -4.15 -0.98
C VAL A 28 2.00 -5.41 -0.42
N MET A 29 2.60 -5.31 0.77
CA MET A 29 3.38 -6.37 1.40
C MET A 29 2.71 -7.75 1.40
N PRO A 30 1.44 -7.93 1.83
CA PRO A 30 0.83 -9.26 1.87
C PRO A 30 0.79 -9.95 0.51
N LEU A 31 0.56 -9.18 -0.56
CA LEU A 31 0.58 -9.70 -1.93
C LEU A 31 1.99 -10.12 -2.34
N VAL A 32 2.96 -9.25 -2.13
CA VAL A 32 4.34 -9.50 -2.56
C VAL A 32 4.98 -10.63 -1.74
N GLU A 33 4.62 -10.77 -0.45
CA GLU A 33 5.02 -11.92 0.38
C GLU A 33 4.46 -13.23 -0.18
N SER A 34 3.14 -13.31 -0.47
CA SER A 34 2.53 -14.52 -1.05
C SER A 34 3.14 -14.87 -2.41
N CYS A 35 3.39 -13.87 -3.25
CA CYS A 35 4.05 -14.08 -4.54
C CYS A 35 5.50 -14.52 -4.38
N ALA A 36 6.24 -13.98 -3.39
CA ALA A 36 7.62 -14.38 -3.13
C ALA A 36 7.71 -15.82 -2.61
N GLU A 37 6.77 -16.24 -1.75
CA GLU A 37 6.67 -17.63 -1.29
C GLU A 37 6.48 -18.60 -2.46
N GLU A 38 5.50 -18.36 -3.33
CA GLU A 38 5.23 -19.18 -4.51
C GLU A 38 6.41 -19.16 -5.49
N PHE A 39 6.96 -17.98 -5.80
CA PHE A 39 8.11 -17.83 -6.68
C PHE A 39 9.32 -18.61 -6.17
N ASN A 40 9.66 -18.50 -4.89
CA ASN A 40 10.76 -19.21 -4.26
C ASN A 40 10.56 -20.73 -4.24
N MET A 41 9.31 -21.22 -4.30
CA MET A 41 9.02 -22.67 -4.38
C MET A 41 9.24 -23.24 -5.78
N ILE A 42 8.85 -22.51 -6.83
CA ILE A 42 8.85 -23.03 -8.21
C ILE A 42 10.20 -22.90 -8.93
N GLN A 43 11.10 -22.06 -8.44
CA GLN A 43 12.46 -21.90 -9.00
C GLN A 43 13.51 -21.82 -7.87
N LYS A 44 14.80 -21.98 -8.24
CA LYS A 44 15.91 -22.07 -7.25
C LYS A 44 17.12 -21.19 -7.60
N ASN A 45 16.97 -20.32 -8.59
CA ASN A 45 18.07 -19.47 -9.06
C ASN A 45 18.10 -18.12 -8.34
N VAL A 46 16.92 -17.64 -7.90
CA VAL A 46 16.75 -16.35 -7.24
C VAL A 46 16.01 -16.58 -5.91
N MET A 47 16.43 -15.91 -4.85
CA MET A 47 15.75 -15.87 -3.56
C MET A 47 15.16 -14.48 -3.35
N VAL A 48 13.84 -14.38 -3.31
CA VAL A 48 13.13 -13.13 -3.01
C VAL A 48 12.86 -13.02 -1.52
N THR A 49 13.21 -11.88 -0.93
CA THR A 49 12.94 -11.56 0.49
C THR A 49 12.17 -10.25 0.60
N VAL A 50 11.14 -10.22 1.43
CA VAL A 50 10.21 -9.08 1.54
C VAL A 50 10.23 -8.50 2.94
N SER A 51 10.20 -7.17 3.05
CA SER A 51 10.06 -6.45 4.31
C SER A 51 9.16 -5.22 4.13
N GLY A 52 8.02 -5.18 4.82
CA GLY A 52 7.04 -4.09 4.77
C GLY A 52 7.29 -2.98 5.79
N VAL A 53 8.54 -2.63 6.07
CA VAL A 53 8.86 -1.59 7.06
C VAL A 53 8.87 -0.20 6.41
N GLY A 54 8.13 0.74 6.99
CA GLY A 54 8.24 2.17 6.72
C GLY A 54 7.27 2.75 5.68
N GLY A 55 6.49 1.93 4.97
CA GLY A 55 5.51 2.41 3.99
C GLY A 55 6.08 2.80 2.63
N SER A 56 5.23 3.37 1.74
CA SER A 56 5.58 3.66 0.34
C SER A 56 6.79 4.58 0.18
N GLY A 57 6.86 5.65 0.98
CA GLY A 57 7.99 6.58 0.90
C GLY A 57 9.35 5.94 1.27
N VAL A 58 9.34 4.92 2.15
CA VAL A 58 10.56 4.16 2.47
C VAL A 58 10.93 3.21 1.32
N GLY A 59 9.96 2.56 0.67
CA GLY A 59 10.19 1.74 -0.51
C GLY A 59 10.84 2.55 -1.65
N ILE A 60 10.28 3.72 -1.94
CA ILE A 60 10.80 4.67 -2.95
C ILE A 60 12.23 5.10 -2.61
N LYS A 61 12.47 5.51 -1.37
CA LYS A 61 13.80 5.91 -0.91
C LYS A 61 14.81 4.77 -1.01
N ASN A 62 14.42 3.57 -0.56
CA ASN A 62 15.31 2.43 -0.49
C ASN A 62 15.77 1.96 -1.87
N VAL A 63 14.84 1.89 -2.83
CA VAL A 63 15.19 1.52 -4.21
C VAL A 63 16.08 2.59 -4.85
N ALA A 64 15.79 3.87 -4.68
CA ALA A 64 16.61 4.96 -5.21
C ALA A 64 18.03 5.01 -4.61
N SER A 65 18.20 4.56 -3.36
CA SER A 65 19.50 4.52 -2.67
C SER A 65 20.24 3.17 -2.81
N GLY A 66 19.67 2.19 -3.52
CA GLY A 66 20.23 0.84 -3.65
C GLY A 66 20.21 0.03 -2.35
N PHE A 67 19.37 0.41 -1.38
CA PHE A 67 19.20 -0.35 -0.14
C PHE A 67 18.28 -1.57 -0.31
N SER A 68 17.36 -1.52 -1.26
CA SER A 68 16.59 -2.67 -1.75
C SER A 68 16.55 -2.66 -3.27
N ASP A 69 16.42 -3.84 -3.85
CA ASP A 69 16.41 -4.04 -5.30
C ASP A 69 15.04 -3.63 -5.86
N ILE A 70 13.95 -3.97 -5.16
CA ILE A 70 12.59 -3.59 -5.54
C ILE A 70 11.95 -2.78 -4.40
N GLY A 71 11.27 -1.69 -4.77
CA GLY A 71 10.43 -0.89 -3.87
C GLY A 71 8.95 -1.24 -4.03
N MET A 72 8.19 -1.30 -2.93
CA MET A 72 6.74 -1.42 -2.95
C MET A 72 6.09 -0.07 -2.67
N SER A 73 5.08 0.31 -3.46
CA SER A 73 4.31 1.54 -3.24
C SER A 73 2.81 1.35 -3.48
N SER A 74 1.97 2.03 -2.69
CA SER A 74 0.52 2.12 -2.89
C SER A 74 0.09 3.50 -3.41
N ARG A 75 0.98 4.13 -4.17
CA ARG A 75 0.81 5.36 -4.93
C ARG A 75 1.97 5.52 -5.92
N GLU A 76 1.83 6.40 -6.86
CA GLU A 76 2.92 6.81 -7.76
C GLU A 76 4.08 7.48 -7.02
N VAL A 77 5.25 7.50 -7.64
CA VAL A 77 6.38 8.33 -7.19
C VAL A 77 6.02 9.80 -7.39
N ARG A 78 6.19 10.61 -6.37
CA ARG A 78 5.79 12.02 -6.40
C ARG A 78 6.87 12.91 -7.01
N ALA A 79 6.44 14.07 -7.48
CA ALA A 79 7.35 15.07 -8.07
C ALA A 79 8.46 15.52 -7.10
N ASP A 80 8.15 15.66 -5.80
CA ASP A 80 9.14 16.02 -4.78
C ASP A 80 10.13 14.87 -4.48
N GLU A 81 9.72 13.62 -4.67
CA GLU A 81 10.61 12.45 -4.58
C GLU A 81 11.49 12.34 -5.82
N ILE A 82 10.94 12.61 -7.02
CA ILE A 82 11.73 12.70 -8.26
C ILE A 82 12.76 13.84 -8.18
N GLU A 83 12.38 15.00 -7.65
CA GLU A 83 13.32 16.10 -7.42
C GLU A 83 14.45 15.73 -6.45
N LEU A 84 14.13 14.93 -5.41
CA LEU A 84 15.08 14.54 -4.37
C LEU A 84 16.02 13.41 -4.81
N TYR A 85 15.49 12.39 -5.51
CA TYR A 85 16.23 11.16 -5.81
C TYR A 85 16.63 11.02 -7.28
N GLY A 86 15.96 11.72 -8.21
CA GLY A 86 16.07 11.55 -9.66
C GLY A 86 14.86 10.82 -10.24
N ASP A 87 14.82 10.69 -11.57
CA ASP A 87 13.70 10.16 -12.36
C ASP A 87 13.94 8.75 -12.96
N ASN A 88 14.88 8.01 -12.37
CA ASN A 88 15.25 6.69 -12.86
C ASN A 88 14.33 5.56 -12.34
N PHE A 89 13.17 5.88 -11.84
CA PHE A 89 12.21 4.86 -11.38
C PHE A 89 11.53 4.16 -12.56
N SER A 90 11.58 2.84 -12.58
CA SER A 90 10.76 1.99 -13.44
C SER A 90 9.61 1.43 -12.60
N GLU A 91 8.40 1.98 -12.79
CA GLU A 91 7.20 1.62 -12.02
C GLU A 91 6.38 0.55 -12.75
N TYR A 92 6.01 -0.50 -12.06
CA TYR A 92 5.19 -1.61 -12.57
C TYR A 92 3.88 -1.65 -11.80
N LEU A 93 2.77 -1.36 -12.48
CA LEU A 93 1.43 -1.46 -11.91
C LEU A 93 1.07 -2.93 -11.72
N ILE A 94 0.90 -3.36 -10.47
CA ILE A 94 0.59 -4.75 -10.11
C ILE A 94 -0.88 -4.98 -9.78
N GLY A 95 -1.64 -3.92 -9.53
CA GLY A 95 -3.06 -3.99 -9.22
C GLY A 95 -3.59 -2.70 -8.63
N TYR A 96 -4.82 -2.77 -8.13
CA TYR A 96 -5.48 -1.65 -7.45
C TYR A 96 -6.05 -2.07 -6.10
N ASP A 97 -6.06 -1.14 -5.16
CA ASP A 97 -6.65 -1.27 -3.83
C ASP A 97 -7.56 -0.07 -3.55
N ALA A 98 -8.33 -0.15 -2.48
CA ALA A 98 -9.10 0.98 -1.99
C ALA A 98 -8.72 1.30 -0.54
N ILE A 99 -8.76 2.60 -0.21
CA ILE A 99 -8.70 3.05 1.18
C ILE A 99 -10.09 3.01 1.77
N CYS A 100 -10.30 2.13 2.76
CA CYS A 100 -11.54 2.05 3.50
C CYS A 100 -11.49 2.90 4.74
N ILE A 101 -12.54 3.67 4.97
CA ILE A 101 -12.79 4.31 6.25
C ILE A 101 -13.38 3.24 7.17
N ALA A 102 -12.79 3.06 8.33
CA ALA A 102 -13.22 2.04 9.27
C ALA A 102 -13.40 2.61 10.67
N VAL A 103 -14.41 2.11 11.37
CA VAL A 103 -14.75 2.49 12.74
C VAL A 103 -14.78 1.26 13.65
N SER A 104 -14.69 1.49 14.95
CA SER A 104 -14.96 0.45 15.96
C SER A 104 -16.38 -0.11 15.77
N GLY A 105 -16.57 -1.42 15.97
CA GLY A 105 -17.85 -2.08 15.76
C GLY A 105 -19.01 -1.42 16.52
N SER A 106 -18.77 -0.97 17.76
CA SER A 106 -19.79 -0.27 18.57
C SER A 106 -20.23 1.09 17.99
N ILE A 107 -19.37 1.76 17.24
CA ILE A 107 -19.71 3.01 16.54
C ILE A 107 -20.58 2.72 15.33
N TYR A 108 -20.22 1.69 14.56
CA TYR A 108 -21.03 1.24 13.44
C TYR A 108 -22.43 0.78 13.87
N GLU A 109 -22.50 -0.06 14.90
CA GLU A 109 -23.77 -0.54 15.52
C GLU A 109 -24.56 0.61 16.12
N GLY A 110 -23.89 1.67 16.57
CA GLY A 110 -24.49 2.91 17.07
C GLY A 110 -25.03 3.85 15.98
N GLY A 111 -24.98 3.45 14.70
CA GLY A 111 -25.62 4.16 13.58
C GLY A 111 -24.67 4.90 12.64
N VAL A 112 -23.35 4.93 12.89
CA VAL A 112 -22.40 5.56 11.97
C VAL A 112 -22.01 4.56 10.90
N THR A 113 -22.75 4.54 9.81
CA THR A 113 -22.57 3.60 8.69
C THR A 113 -22.09 4.28 7.39
N ASN A 114 -22.11 5.61 7.37
CA ASN A 114 -21.65 6.42 6.24
C ASN A 114 -21.01 7.71 6.75
N LEU A 115 -19.93 8.15 6.11
CA LEU A 115 -19.28 9.42 6.39
C LEU A 115 -18.99 10.16 5.09
N THR A 116 -19.29 11.45 5.08
CA THR A 116 -18.92 12.31 3.95
C THR A 116 -17.48 12.81 4.08
N ARG A 117 -16.94 13.34 2.98
CA ARG A 117 -15.63 13.99 2.97
C ARG A 117 -15.54 15.12 3.99
N GLU A 118 -16.61 15.92 4.08
CA GLU A 118 -16.67 17.05 5.03
C GLU A 118 -16.63 16.58 6.48
N GLN A 119 -17.38 15.53 6.81
CA GLN A 119 -17.39 14.93 8.14
C GLN A 119 -16.01 14.36 8.51
N LEU A 120 -15.37 13.62 7.60
CA LEU A 120 -14.01 13.13 7.82
C LEU A 120 -13.02 14.27 8.03
N ARG A 121 -13.07 15.31 7.20
CA ARG A 121 -12.26 16.52 7.39
C ARG A 121 -12.50 17.15 8.76
N GLY A 122 -13.77 17.26 9.17
CA GLY A 122 -14.12 17.78 10.48
C GLY A 122 -13.50 16.99 11.64
N ILE A 123 -13.48 15.65 11.53
CA ILE A 123 -12.83 14.78 12.52
C ILE A 123 -11.32 15.01 12.54
N TYR A 124 -10.66 14.88 11.40
CA TYR A 124 -9.18 14.95 11.31
C TYR A 124 -8.62 16.38 11.45
N ASP A 125 -9.46 17.41 11.30
CA ASP A 125 -9.15 18.81 11.69
C ASP A 125 -9.38 19.06 13.19
N GLY A 126 -10.00 18.13 13.94
CA GLY A 126 -10.36 18.29 15.36
C GLY A 126 -11.56 19.20 15.61
N LYS A 127 -12.37 19.47 14.59
CA LYS A 127 -13.61 20.28 14.69
C LYS A 127 -14.81 19.46 15.14
N VAL A 128 -14.85 18.18 14.79
CA VAL A 128 -15.86 17.19 15.21
C VAL A 128 -15.18 16.24 16.16
N THR A 129 -15.59 16.23 17.40
CA THR A 129 -14.90 15.49 18.47
C THR A 129 -15.78 14.46 19.19
N ASN A 130 -17.07 14.42 18.86
CA ASN A 130 -18.01 13.47 19.46
C ASN A 130 -18.88 12.80 18.39
N TRP A 131 -19.02 11.49 18.46
CA TRP A 131 -19.80 10.69 17.52
C TRP A 131 -21.29 11.11 17.43
N ARG A 132 -21.87 11.66 18.49
CA ARG A 132 -23.25 12.18 18.46
C ARG A 132 -23.46 13.29 17.43
N GLU A 133 -22.41 14.04 17.09
CA GLU A 133 -22.47 15.09 16.06
C GLU A 133 -22.67 14.48 14.66
N LEU A 134 -22.39 13.20 14.52
CA LEU A 134 -22.50 12.42 13.28
C LEU A 134 -23.61 11.37 13.33
N GLY A 135 -24.54 11.49 14.31
CA GLY A 135 -25.67 10.56 14.48
C GLY A 135 -25.32 9.26 15.21
N GLY A 136 -24.14 9.16 15.77
CA GLY A 136 -23.67 8.03 16.57
C GLY A 136 -23.92 8.19 18.07
N PRO A 137 -23.35 7.30 18.90
CA PRO A 137 -23.47 7.35 20.35
C PRO A 137 -22.76 8.59 20.94
N ASP A 138 -23.16 9.01 22.14
CA ASP A 138 -22.48 10.08 22.87
C ASP A 138 -21.13 9.58 23.42
N ARG A 139 -20.12 9.63 22.56
CA ARG A 139 -18.74 9.23 22.83
C ARG A 139 -17.78 10.16 22.10
N GLU A 140 -16.67 10.49 22.75
CA GLU A 140 -15.56 11.18 22.11
C GLU A 140 -15.01 10.34 20.95
N ILE A 141 -14.62 10.99 19.88
CA ILE A 141 -13.95 10.34 18.76
C ILE A 141 -12.48 10.09 19.14
N CYS A 142 -11.96 8.91 18.80
CA CYS A 142 -10.54 8.61 18.81
C CYS A 142 -10.07 8.45 17.36
N ALA A 143 -9.51 9.50 16.79
CA ALA A 143 -9.06 9.51 15.41
C ALA A 143 -7.63 8.96 15.32
N VAL A 144 -7.44 7.94 14.48
CA VAL A 144 -6.13 7.33 14.21
C VAL A 144 -5.69 7.72 12.81
N ALA A 145 -4.57 8.44 12.70
CA ALA A 145 -3.95 8.78 11.42
C ALA A 145 -2.78 7.85 11.08
N ARG A 146 -2.15 8.06 9.94
CA ARG A 146 -0.94 7.33 9.51
C ARG A 146 0.29 8.20 9.68
N MET A 147 1.40 7.56 10.05
CA MET A 147 2.70 8.21 10.12
C MET A 147 3.11 8.79 8.75
N VAL A 148 3.91 9.84 8.78
CA VAL A 148 4.51 10.45 7.57
C VAL A 148 5.26 9.40 6.75
N GLY A 149 5.14 9.45 5.44
CA GLY A 149 5.72 8.47 4.51
C GLY A 149 4.81 7.27 4.20
N SER A 150 3.62 7.22 4.82
CA SER A 150 2.60 6.23 4.48
C SER A 150 1.88 6.61 3.18
N GLY A 151 1.99 5.79 2.12
CA GLY A 151 1.23 6.00 0.89
C GLY A 151 -0.30 6.03 1.12
N THR A 152 -0.80 5.27 2.11
CA THR A 152 -2.21 5.34 2.53
C THR A 152 -2.54 6.69 3.19
N GLY A 153 -1.63 7.20 4.03
CA GLY A 153 -1.79 8.53 4.66
C GLY A 153 -1.71 9.65 3.64
N ASP A 154 -0.76 9.57 2.73
CA ASP A 154 -0.56 10.55 1.66
C ASP A 154 -1.82 10.67 0.79
N LEU A 155 -2.37 9.54 0.34
CA LEU A 155 -3.56 9.53 -0.51
C LEU A 155 -4.83 9.97 0.25
N PHE A 156 -4.97 9.57 1.53
CA PHE A 156 -6.05 10.07 2.37
C PHE A 156 -6.00 11.60 2.51
N ASN A 157 -4.81 12.14 2.76
CA ASN A 157 -4.62 13.59 2.85
C ASN A 157 -4.96 14.29 1.53
N GLU A 158 -4.55 13.75 0.41
CA GLU A 158 -4.84 14.31 -0.91
C GLU A 158 -6.34 14.26 -1.23
N MET A 159 -6.95 13.09 -1.13
CA MET A 159 -8.34 12.86 -1.57
C MET A 159 -9.38 13.35 -0.58
N VAL A 160 -9.14 13.20 0.73
CA VAL A 160 -10.08 13.55 1.79
C VAL A 160 -9.78 14.95 2.32
N MET A 161 -8.55 15.21 2.76
CA MET A 161 -8.18 16.50 3.35
C MET A 161 -7.97 17.59 2.29
N GLY A 162 -7.70 17.21 1.04
CA GLY A 162 -7.56 18.11 -0.12
C GLY A 162 -6.17 18.69 -0.28
N ASN A 163 -5.20 18.29 0.53
CA ASN A 163 -3.80 18.65 0.38
C ASN A 163 -2.92 17.58 1.03
N LEU A 164 -1.97 17.07 0.26
CA LEU A 164 -1.02 16.03 0.68
C LEU A 164 -0.28 16.35 1.99
N LYS A 165 0.06 17.61 2.21
CA LYS A 165 0.82 18.10 3.38
C LYS A 165 -0.08 18.54 4.54
N THR A 166 -1.37 18.20 4.50
CA THR A 166 -2.28 18.55 5.60
C THR A 166 -1.88 17.81 6.88
N GLU A 167 -1.69 18.56 7.95
CA GLU A 167 -1.56 17.99 9.28
C GLU A 167 -2.93 17.57 9.81
N THR A 168 -3.06 16.34 10.27
CA THR A 168 -4.28 15.82 10.88
C THR A 168 -4.32 16.19 12.36
N LEU A 169 -4.58 17.47 12.66
CA LEU A 169 -4.52 18.05 14.01
C LEU A 169 -5.51 17.40 15.00
N GLY A 170 -6.59 16.81 14.48
CA GLY A 170 -7.57 16.07 15.26
C GLY A 170 -7.21 14.60 15.51
N ALA A 171 -6.05 14.13 15.03
CA ALA A 171 -5.64 12.76 15.28
C ALA A 171 -5.11 12.60 16.72
N ASP A 172 -5.66 11.63 17.44
CA ASP A 172 -5.22 11.28 18.80
C ASP A 172 -3.96 10.43 18.80
N THR A 173 -3.74 9.65 17.74
CA THR A 173 -2.59 8.77 17.59
C THR A 173 -2.27 8.49 16.13
N TYR A 174 -1.07 7.94 15.89
CA TYR A 174 -0.57 7.64 14.54
C TYR A 174 -0.12 6.19 14.44
N ALA A 175 -0.69 5.45 13.49
CA ALA A 175 -0.31 4.08 13.17
C ALA A 175 0.83 4.04 12.14
N GLN A 176 1.85 3.22 12.39
CA GLN A 176 2.99 3.06 11.49
C GLN A 176 2.61 2.28 10.22
N ASN A 177 1.67 1.32 10.35
CA ASN A 177 1.27 0.40 9.28
C ASN A 177 -0.21 0.06 9.35
N ASN A 178 -0.72 -0.69 8.35
CA ASN A 178 -2.13 -1.09 8.31
C ASN A 178 -2.52 -2.06 9.45
N ALA A 179 -1.62 -2.95 9.86
CA ALA A 179 -1.88 -3.89 10.95
C ALA A 179 -2.03 -3.17 12.31
N GLU A 180 -1.19 -2.17 12.56
CA GLU A 180 -1.32 -1.31 13.74
C GLU A 180 -2.58 -0.48 13.72
N MET A 181 -2.97 0.09 12.56
CA MET A 181 -4.24 0.77 12.36
C MET A 181 -5.43 -0.15 12.65
N LYS A 182 -5.45 -1.35 12.08
CA LYS A 182 -6.46 -2.37 12.36
C LYS A 182 -6.55 -2.68 13.85
N THR A 183 -5.41 -2.83 14.51
CA THR A 183 -5.33 -3.11 15.95
C THR A 183 -5.89 -1.95 16.78
N ALA A 184 -5.54 -0.72 16.47
CA ALA A 184 -6.02 0.47 17.19
C ALA A 184 -7.53 0.60 17.11
N ILE A 185 -8.13 0.43 15.91
CA ILE A 185 -9.59 0.48 15.72
C ILE A 185 -10.29 -0.68 16.43
N THR A 186 -9.74 -1.89 16.31
CA THR A 186 -10.32 -3.11 16.88
C THR A 186 -10.37 -3.09 18.40
N LYS A 187 -9.32 -2.56 19.06
CA LYS A 187 -9.21 -2.52 20.52
C LYS A 187 -9.94 -1.34 21.15
N SER A 188 -10.45 -0.41 20.35
CA SER A 188 -11.22 0.76 20.80
C SER A 188 -12.71 0.54 20.61
N ASP A 189 -13.52 1.18 21.44
CA ASP A 189 -14.98 1.25 21.28
C ASP A 189 -15.43 2.60 20.66
N LYS A 190 -14.48 3.46 20.26
CA LYS A 190 -14.73 4.83 19.80
C LYS A 190 -13.79 5.30 18.67
N ALA A 191 -12.98 4.40 18.10
CA ALA A 191 -11.98 4.78 17.12
C ALA A 191 -12.53 4.88 15.69
N ILE A 192 -11.86 5.73 14.92
CA ILE A 192 -11.92 5.81 13.46
C ILE A 192 -10.50 5.80 12.90
N GLY A 193 -10.35 5.20 11.73
CA GLY A 193 -9.11 5.23 10.96
C GLY A 193 -9.36 4.87 9.50
N TYR A 194 -8.28 4.72 8.75
CA TYR A 194 -8.33 4.38 7.33
C TYR A 194 -7.18 3.43 6.96
N LEU A 195 -7.50 2.39 6.18
CA LEU A 195 -6.58 1.31 5.84
C LEU A 195 -7.00 0.63 4.53
N GLY A 196 -6.15 -0.23 3.98
CA GLY A 196 -6.44 -0.95 2.75
C GLY A 196 -7.66 -1.88 2.87
N PHE A 197 -8.35 -2.10 1.76
CA PHE A 197 -9.58 -2.90 1.68
C PHE A 197 -9.40 -4.34 2.20
N ASN A 198 -8.26 -4.96 1.89
CA ASN A 198 -7.92 -6.30 2.36
C ASN A 198 -7.84 -6.42 3.90
N TYR A 199 -7.65 -5.33 4.63
CA TYR A 199 -7.58 -5.33 6.09
C TYR A 199 -8.94 -5.22 6.78
N VAL A 200 -10.00 -4.82 6.06
CA VAL A 200 -11.34 -4.60 6.64
C VAL A 200 -12.30 -5.79 6.46
N GLN A 201 -11.93 -6.78 5.67
CA GLN A 201 -12.81 -7.90 5.32
C GLN A 201 -13.14 -8.80 6.52
N ASP A 202 -12.19 -8.95 7.46
CA ASP A 202 -12.34 -9.80 8.62
C ASP A 202 -12.09 -9.05 9.93
N GLY A 203 -12.94 -9.30 10.93
CA GLY A 203 -12.72 -8.83 12.29
C GLY A 203 -13.83 -7.93 12.84
N PRO A 204 -13.62 -7.37 14.06
CA PRO A 204 -14.62 -6.57 14.78
C PRO A 204 -14.68 -5.10 14.34
N LEU A 205 -13.71 -4.60 13.59
CA LEU A 205 -13.84 -3.27 12.96
C LEU A 205 -14.85 -3.33 11.81
N ARG A 206 -15.44 -2.19 11.47
CA ARG A 206 -16.42 -2.10 10.38
C ARG A 206 -16.02 -1.01 9.41
N ALA A 207 -15.95 -1.36 8.13
CA ALA A 207 -15.91 -0.37 7.08
C ALA A 207 -17.23 0.42 7.07
N VAL A 208 -17.17 1.72 6.81
CA VAL A 208 -18.32 2.57 6.58
C VAL A 208 -18.34 3.04 5.14
N ALA A 209 -19.53 3.38 4.63
CA ALA A 209 -19.64 4.01 3.32
C ALA A 209 -18.92 5.38 3.33
N TYR A 210 -18.31 5.73 2.21
CA TYR A 210 -17.75 7.05 1.95
C TYR A 210 -18.54 7.72 0.84
N GLU A 211 -19.07 8.92 1.09
CA GLU A 211 -19.95 9.63 0.16
C GLU A 211 -21.17 8.78 -0.28
N GLY A 212 -21.69 7.93 0.62
CA GLY A 212 -22.82 7.05 0.33
C GLY A 212 -22.45 5.74 -0.38
N ILE A 213 -21.19 5.53 -0.75
CA ILE A 213 -20.74 4.34 -1.48
C ILE A 213 -19.96 3.44 -0.51
N PHE A 214 -20.42 2.19 -0.36
CA PHE A 214 -19.75 1.20 0.49
C PHE A 214 -18.58 0.54 -0.27
N PRO A 215 -17.40 0.35 0.35
CA PRO A 215 -16.29 -0.34 -0.28
C PRO A 215 -16.59 -1.83 -0.43
N THR A 216 -16.88 -2.25 -1.65
CA THR A 216 -17.05 -3.64 -2.05
C THR A 216 -16.10 -3.94 -3.20
N ALA A 217 -15.81 -5.23 -3.44
CA ALA A 217 -15.03 -5.62 -4.62
C ALA A 217 -15.66 -5.11 -5.94
N GLU A 218 -17.01 -5.04 -6.00
CA GLU A 218 -17.74 -4.52 -7.14
C GLU A 218 -17.55 -3.01 -7.30
N SER A 219 -17.83 -2.21 -6.25
CA SER A 219 -17.72 -0.75 -6.30
C SER A 219 -16.29 -0.24 -6.52
N ILE A 220 -15.30 -1.04 -6.10
CA ILE A 220 -13.89 -0.77 -6.38
C ILE A 220 -13.56 -1.09 -7.84
N ARG A 221 -14.05 -2.24 -8.35
CA ARG A 221 -13.80 -2.70 -9.73
C ARG A 221 -14.43 -1.80 -10.78
N ASP A 222 -15.64 -1.32 -10.55
CA ASP A 222 -16.35 -0.45 -11.48
C ASP A 222 -15.98 1.05 -11.33
N GLY A 223 -15.05 1.35 -10.39
CA GLY A 223 -14.54 2.70 -10.15
C GLY A 223 -15.54 3.64 -9.46
N THR A 224 -16.69 3.14 -8.97
CA THR A 224 -17.67 3.97 -8.24
C THR A 224 -17.20 4.32 -6.84
N TYR A 225 -16.38 3.47 -6.18
CA TYR A 225 -15.79 3.80 -4.89
C TYR A 225 -14.64 4.82 -5.05
N PRO A 226 -14.76 6.03 -4.46
CA PRO A 226 -13.87 7.13 -4.84
C PRO A 226 -12.43 7.01 -4.32
N LEU A 227 -12.19 6.23 -3.25
CA LEU A 227 -10.86 6.14 -2.62
C LEU A 227 -10.05 4.94 -3.14
N THR A 228 -10.09 4.72 -4.45
CA THR A 228 -9.30 3.69 -5.14
C THR A 228 -7.89 4.18 -5.43
N ARG A 229 -6.91 3.30 -5.37
CA ARG A 229 -5.49 3.62 -5.58
C ARG A 229 -4.75 2.53 -6.35
N PRO A 230 -3.76 2.89 -7.17
CA PRO A 230 -2.86 1.94 -7.79
C PRO A 230 -1.86 1.35 -6.78
N LEU A 231 -1.42 0.12 -7.07
CA LEU A 231 -0.36 -0.57 -6.35
C LEU A 231 0.80 -0.82 -7.30
N TYR A 232 2.00 -0.48 -6.86
CA TYR A 232 3.22 -0.60 -7.67
C TYR A 232 4.29 -1.41 -6.97
N VAL A 233 5.08 -2.09 -7.78
CA VAL A 233 6.48 -2.38 -7.48
C VAL A 233 7.34 -1.54 -8.42
N MET A 234 8.57 -1.22 -8.01
CA MET A 234 9.45 -0.37 -8.80
C MET A 234 10.91 -0.75 -8.60
N THR A 235 11.71 -0.51 -9.64
CA THR A 235 13.17 -0.64 -9.60
C THR A 235 13.83 0.71 -9.83
N TRP A 236 15.10 0.81 -9.51
CA TRP A 236 15.95 1.93 -9.90
C TRP A 236 16.67 1.58 -11.20
N ASN A 237 16.34 2.26 -12.27
CA ASN A 237 16.64 1.89 -13.66
C ASN A 237 15.91 0.62 -14.15
N GLU A 238 16.35 0.10 -15.30
CA GLU A 238 15.87 -1.18 -15.82
C GLU A 238 16.20 -2.32 -14.85
N PRO A 239 15.28 -3.22 -14.59
CA PRO A 239 15.51 -4.35 -13.70
C PRO A 239 16.56 -5.30 -14.24
N ASP A 240 17.34 -5.86 -13.35
CA ASP A 240 18.24 -6.95 -13.66
C ASP A 240 17.47 -8.26 -13.94
N GLU A 241 18.19 -9.37 -14.18
CA GLU A 241 17.57 -10.66 -14.53
C GLU A 241 16.72 -11.22 -13.38
N GLY A 242 17.17 -11.08 -12.11
CA GLY A 242 16.46 -11.56 -10.94
C GLY A 242 15.23 -10.73 -10.61
N GLU A 243 15.37 -9.41 -10.63
CA GLU A 243 14.28 -8.46 -10.45
C GLU A 243 13.19 -8.65 -11.51
N ARG A 244 13.59 -8.74 -12.79
CA ARG A 244 12.67 -8.95 -13.92
C ARG A 244 11.92 -10.26 -13.80
N ALA A 245 12.61 -11.35 -13.45
CA ALA A 245 11.96 -12.65 -13.27
C ALA A 245 10.84 -12.60 -12.21
N PHE A 246 11.07 -11.89 -11.11
CA PHE A 246 10.05 -11.73 -10.07
C PHE A 246 8.93 -10.77 -10.50
N ILE A 247 9.24 -9.65 -11.16
CA ILE A 247 8.25 -8.70 -11.70
C ILE A 247 7.35 -9.39 -12.74
N ASP A 248 7.93 -10.16 -13.66
CA ASP A 248 7.18 -10.92 -14.66
C ASP A 248 6.27 -11.98 -14.01
N PHE A 249 6.72 -12.60 -12.91
CA PHE A 249 5.87 -13.50 -12.11
C PHE A 249 4.70 -12.77 -11.47
N LEU A 250 4.91 -11.60 -10.86
CA LEU A 250 3.86 -10.77 -10.27
C LEU A 250 2.81 -10.35 -11.30
N LEU A 251 3.24 -10.00 -12.51
CA LEU A 251 2.37 -9.56 -13.60
C LEU A 251 1.76 -10.75 -14.39
N GLY A 252 2.29 -11.94 -14.20
CA GLY A 252 1.83 -13.18 -14.84
C GLY A 252 0.54 -13.72 -14.21
N GLU A 253 0.05 -14.82 -14.79
CA GLU A 253 -1.23 -15.45 -14.42
C GLU A 253 -1.30 -15.80 -12.91
N VAL A 254 -0.24 -16.38 -12.34
CA VAL A 254 -0.18 -16.77 -10.92
C VAL A 254 -0.17 -15.54 -10.02
N GLY A 255 0.63 -14.54 -10.31
CA GLY A 255 0.69 -13.29 -9.55
C GLY A 255 -0.64 -12.55 -9.56
N GLN A 256 -1.28 -12.43 -10.73
CA GLN A 256 -2.57 -11.74 -10.85
C GLN A 256 -3.72 -12.54 -10.22
N PHE A 257 -3.65 -13.86 -10.17
CA PHE A 257 -4.57 -14.69 -9.38
C PHE A 257 -4.42 -14.39 -7.88
N LEU A 258 -3.18 -14.29 -7.38
CA LEU A 258 -2.92 -13.92 -5.97
C LEU A 258 -3.36 -12.49 -5.63
N VAL A 259 -3.33 -11.57 -6.60
CA VAL A 259 -3.91 -10.21 -6.44
C VAL A 259 -5.39 -10.32 -6.05
N GLU A 260 -6.18 -11.14 -6.77
CA GLU A 260 -7.61 -11.35 -6.48
C GLU A 260 -7.84 -12.08 -5.15
N GLU A 261 -7.07 -13.12 -4.86
CA GLU A 261 -7.20 -13.90 -3.60
C GLU A 261 -6.96 -13.04 -2.36
N ILE A 262 -6.05 -12.06 -2.44
CA ILE A 262 -5.78 -11.11 -1.34
C ILE A 262 -6.85 -10.01 -1.24
N GLY A 263 -7.75 -9.90 -2.24
CA GLY A 263 -8.84 -8.94 -2.27
C GLY A 263 -8.46 -7.62 -2.95
N PHE A 264 -7.40 -7.61 -3.75
CA PHE A 264 -7.07 -6.51 -4.64
C PHE A 264 -7.69 -6.71 -6.03
N LEU A 265 -7.62 -5.71 -6.89
CA LEU A 265 -8.02 -5.82 -8.28
C LEU A 265 -6.80 -5.99 -9.18
N PRO A 266 -6.83 -6.92 -10.15
CA PRO A 266 -5.76 -7.09 -11.12
C PRO A 266 -5.45 -5.81 -11.90
N ALA A 267 -4.20 -5.66 -12.35
CA ALA A 267 -3.75 -4.50 -13.12
C ALA A 267 -4.60 -4.22 -14.37
N ALA A 268 -5.12 -5.27 -15.01
CA ALA A 268 -5.98 -5.16 -16.19
C ALA A 268 -7.43 -4.73 -15.89
N ALA A 269 -7.87 -4.75 -14.63
CA ALA A 269 -9.29 -4.58 -14.26
C ALA A 269 -9.85 -3.18 -14.56
N LEU A 270 -9.03 -2.12 -14.50
CA LEU A 270 -9.43 -0.73 -14.76
C LEU A 270 -8.99 -0.20 -16.14
N SER A 271 -8.33 -1.02 -16.96
CA SER A 271 -7.85 -0.63 -18.30
C SER A 271 -8.99 -0.60 -19.36
N SER A 272 -10.23 -0.88 -18.99
CA SER A 272 -11.36 -1.09 -19.90
C SER A 272 -12.38 0.06 -19.89
N GLY A 273 -11.93 1.28 -19.53
CA GLY A 273 -12.76 2.49 -19.52
C GLY A 273 -12.41 3.47 -20.62
#